data_5255a6ac1379ead332e2b31830838a8d
#
_entry.id   5255a6ac1379ead332e2b31830838a8d
#
_cell.length_a   1.000
_cell.length_b   1.000
_cell.length_c   1.000
_cell.angle_alpha   90.00
_cell.angle_beta   90.00
_cell.angle_gamma   90.00
#
_symmetry.space_group_name_H-M   'P 1'
#
loop_
_entity.id
_entity.type
_entity.pdbx_description
1 polymer ?
#
loop_
_entity_poly.entity_id
_entity_poly.type
_entity_poly.pdbx_seq_one_letter_code
_entity_poly.pdbx_strand_id
1 'polypeptide(L)'
;MGSLWGRLDDVTGDAGYVDHEPRMGFFTDTSVCIGCKACEVACKEWNQVPDDGFELTGMSYDNTQALGASTWRHVAFVEKPYETVAAQPPQEPPHPTTTDLGLPGMGPPGWDTHESGLPSGEDQATASGDGGIRWLMSSDVCKHCTHAACLDVCPTGSLFRTEFGTVVVQPDICNGCGYCVPACPYGVIDLREDDGRAFKCTLCYDRLKDGQTPACAQACPTESIQFGEVGELRERARLRVAELHDKGVDVARLYGADPDDGVGGDGAFFLLLDEPEVYGLPPDPVVTTRDLGSIWKHVGAAASALVAVGVASFLGRRR
;
A
#
# COMPACT_ATOMS: atom_id res chain seq x y z
N MET A 1 -11.84 25.23 -2.90
CA MET A 1 -12.06 25.40 -1.44
C MET A 1 -12.61 24.09 -0.94
N GLY A 2 -11.78 23.32 -0.22
CA GLY A 2 -12.18 21.99 0.27
C GLY A 2 -13.49 22.08 1.04
N SER A 3 -14.35 21.10 0.86
CA SER A 3 -15.63 21.03 1.54
C SER A 3 -15.42 20.90 3.04
N LEU A 4 -15.59 21.98 3.79
CA LEU A 4 -15.60 21.96 5.26
C LEU A 4 -16.71 21.02 5.81
N TRP A 5 -17.50 20.38 4.93
CA TRP A 5 -18.81 19.89 5.26
C TRP A 5 -19.23 18.55 4.64
N GLY A 6 -18.35 17.79 3.99
CA GLY A 6 -18.72 16.54 3.33
C GLY A 6 -17.58 15.58 3.05
N ARG A 7 -17.90 14.44 2.43
CA ARG A 7 -16.92 13.50 1.87
C ARG A 7 -16.05 14.22 0.85
N LEU A 8 -14.79 13.84 0.76
CA LEU A 8 -13.92 14.22 -0.34
C LEU A 8 -14.20 13.29 -1.52
N ASP A 9 -15.27 13.59 -2.27
CA ASP A 9 -15.64 12.79 -3.44
C ASP A 9 -14.72 13.09 -4.63
N ASP A 10 -14.24 14.34 -4.71
CA ASP A 10 -13.26 14.79 -5.70
C ASP A 10 -12.06 15.45 -5.00
N VAL A 11 -11.07 14.65 -4.65
CA VAL A 11 -9.88 15.11 -3.92
C VAL A 11 -9.07 16.16 -4.67
N THR A 12 -9.15 16.19 -5.99
CA THR A 12 -8.37 17.09 -6.86
C THR A 12 -9.10 18.41 -7.03
N GLY A 13 -10.39 18.38 -7.32
CA GLY A 13 -11.24 19.57 -7.35
C GLY A 13 -11.33 20.26 -5.98
N ASP A 14 -11.41 19.49 -4.89
CA ASP A 14 -11.38 20.02 -3.52
C ASP A 14 -10.06 20.71 -3.17
N ALA A 15 -8.94 20.30 -3.79
CA ALA A 15 -7.65 20.99 -3.70
C ALA A 15 -7.55 22.28 -4.55
N GLY A 16 -8.60 22.58 -5.34
CA GLY A 16 -8.71 23.82 -6.11
C GLY A 16 -8.27 23.73 -7.57
N TYR A 17 -7.98 22.53 -8.07
CA TYR A 17 -7.70 22.33 -9.48
C TYR A 17 -8.98 22.36 -10.31
N VAL A 18 -8.96 23.10 -11.40
CA VAL A 18 -10.05 23.19 -12.40
C VAL A 18 -9.58 22.41 -13.64
N ASP A 19 -10.46 21.60 -14.23
CA ASP A 19 -10.13 20.78 -15.41
C ASP A 19 -8.95 19.82 -15.16
N HIS A 20 -8.95 19.16 -13.99
CA HIS A 20 -7.88 18.23 -13.60
C HIS A 20 -8.06 16.84 -14.23
N GLU A 21 -6.95 16.13 -14.33
CA GLU A 21 -6.94 14.71 -14.70
C GLU A 21 -7.67 13.84 -13.64
N PRO A 22 -8.13 12.64 -14.02
CA PRO A 22 -8.63 11.67 -13.06
C PRO A 22 -7.58 11.38 -11.97
N ARG A 23 -8.05 11.04 -10.76
CA ARG A 23 -7.16 10.66 -9.67
C ARG A 23 -6.32 9.45 -10.06
N MET A 24 -5.00 9.60 -10.05
CA MET A 24 -4.05 8.54 -10.37
C MET A 24 -3.56 7.82 -9.12
N GLY A 25 -3.25 6.53 -9.25
CA GLY A 25 -2.79 5.73 -8.12
C GLY A 25 -2.18 4.39 -8.48
N PHE A 26 -1.99 3.56 -7.44
CA PHE A 26 -1.49 2.20 -7.59
C PHE A 26 -2.52 1.17 -7.10
N PHE A 27 -2.57 0.06 -7.81
CA PHE A 27 -3.07 -1.21 -7.32
C PHE A 27 -1.91 -2.20 -7.22
N THR A 28 -1.67 -2.76 -6.04
CA THR A 28 -0.63 -3.77 -5.82
C THR A 28 -1.29 -5.13 -5.58
N ASP A 29 -1.14 -6.05 -6.53
CA ASP A 29 -1.59 -7.45 -6.42
C ASP A 29 -0.47 -8.29 -5.80
N THR A 30 -0.59 -8.62 -4.50
CA THR A 30 0.42 -9.43 -3.81
C THR A 30 0.41 -10.89 -4.24
N SER A 31 -0.67 -11.36 -4.90
CA SER A 31 -0.78 -12.75 -5.37
C SER A 31 0.21 -13.10 -6.48
N VAL A 32 0.72 -12.09 -7.19
CA VAL A 32 1.70 -12.25 -8.28
C VAL A 32 3.05 -11.59 -7.99
N CYS A 33 3.22 -11.03 -6.79
CA CYS A 33 4.49 -10.46 -6.37
C CYS A 33 5.52 -11.58 -6.11
N ILE A 34 6.67 -11.49 -6.76
CA ILE A 34 7.77 -12.48 -6.64
C ILE A 34 8.93 -11.99 -5.74
N GLY A 35 8.77 -10.85 -5.08
CA GLY A 35 9.80 -10.31 -4.17
C GLY A 35 11.12 -9.91 -4.83
N CYS A 36 11.16 -9.66 -6.13
CA CYS A 36 12.40 -9.40 -6.88
C CYS A 36 13.07 -8.06 -6.55
N LYS A 37 12.43 -7.16 -5.78
CA LYS A 37 12.89 -5.82 -5.38
C LYS A 37 13.22 -4.85 -6.55
N ALA A 38 12.94 -5.20 -7.80
CA ALA A 38 13.16 -4.30 -8.94
C ALA A 38 12.46 -2.93 -8.76
N CYS A 39 11.30 -2.92 -8.11
CA CYS A 39 10.55 -1.70 -7.82
C CYS A 39 11.23 -0.80 -6.79
N GLU A 40 11.93 -1.36 -5.78
CA GLU A 40 12.72 -0.59 -4.82
C GLU A 40 13.91 0.08 -5.50
N VAL A 41 14.67 -0.70 -6.29
CA VAL A 41 15.83 -0.19 -7.03
C VAL A 41 15.39 0.91 -8.00
N ALA A 42 14.37 0.66 -8.82
CA ALA A 42 13.86 1.66 -9.76
C ALA A 42 13.38 2.95 -9.07
N CYS A 43 12.77 2.83 -7.88
CA CYS A 43 12.33 3.97 -7.09
C CYS A 43 13.53 4.78 -6.57
N LYS A 44 14.53 4.12 -6.00
CA LYS A 44 15.75 4.76 -5.49
C LYS A 44 16.53 5.46 -6.60
N GLU A 45 16.77 4.79 -7.71
CA GLU A 45 17.53 5.32 -8.84
C GLU A 45 16.82 6.52 -9.48
N TRP A 46 15.52 6.39 -9.79
CA TRP A 46 14.79 7.47 -10.46
C TRP A 46 14.68 8.72 -9.59
N ASN A 47 14.30 8.54 -8.32
CA ASN A 47 14.04 9.67 -7.42
C ASN A 47 15.30 10.13 -6.67
N GLN A 48 16.47 9.53 -6.97
CA GLN A 48 17.74 9.82 -6.28
C GLN A 48 17.57 9.76 -4.76
N VAL A 49 16.82 8.76 -4.30
CA VAL A 49 16.60 8.53 -2.87
C VAL A 49 17.92 7.99 -2.28
N PRO A 50 18.47 8.62 -1.23
CA PRO A 50 19.72 8.18 -0.64
C PRO A 50 19.61 6.76 -0.09
N ASP A 51 20.76 6.16 0.20
CA ASP A 51 20.78 4.90 0.91
C ASP A 51 20.23 5.07 2.34
N ASP A 52 19.79 3.96 2.91
CA ASP A 52 19.23 3.87 4.26
C ASP A 52 20.20 3.16 5.23
N GLY A 53 21.50 3.19 4.88
CA GLY A 53 22.56 2.50 5.56
C GLY A 53 22.84 1.11 4.98
N PHE A 54 23.97 0.55 5.39
CA PHE A 54 24.44 -0.78 4.99
C PHE A 54 24.48 -1.72 6.19
N GLU A 55 23.53 -1.59 7.09
CA GLU A 55 23.45 -2.41 8.29
C GLU A 55 22.96 -3.82 7.93
N LEU A 56 23.67 -4.83 8.39
CA LEU A 56 23.24 -6.20 8.28
C LEU A 56 22.25 -6.51 9.42
N THR A 57 20.97 -6.57 9.10
CA THR A 57 19.91 -6.83 10.08
C THR A 57 19.79 -8.31 10.47
N GLY A 58 20.42 -9.21 9.70
CA GLY A 58 20.23 -10.65 9.82
C GLY A 58 19.01 -11.19 9.06
N MET A 59 18.22 -10.31 8.44
CA MET A 59 17.10 -10.68 7.56
C MET A 59 17.63 -10.87 6.14
N SER A 60 17.71 -12.09 5.64
CA SER A 60 18.37 -12.43 4.38
C SER A 60 17.81 -11.71 3.16
N TYR A 61 16.51 -11.37 3.19
CA TYR A 61 15.81 -10.81 2.04
C TYR A 61 15.38 -9.36 2.26
N ASP A 62 15.46 -8.85 3.50
CA ASP A 62 14.97 -7.54 3.86
C ASP A 62 15.85 -6.85 4.91
N ASN A 63 16.84 -6.11 4.45
CA ASN A 63 17.66 -5.26 5.31
C ASN A 63 17.06 -3.87 5.56
N THR A 64 16.05 -3.47 4.77
CA THR A 64 15.41 -2.14 4.86
C THR A 64 14.31 -2.10 5.92
N GLN A 65 13.56 -3.19 6.09
CA GLN A 65 12.50 -3.45 7.08
C GLN A 65 11.25 -2.56 6.97
N ALA A 66 11.36 -1.26 6.69
CA ALA A 66 10.22 -0.34 6.70
C ALA A 66 10.37 0.78 5.67
N LEU A 67 9.27 1.48 5.40
CA LEU A 67 9.26 2.73 4.66
C LEU A 67 9.75 3.88 5.56
N GLY A 68 10.37 4.90 4.95
CA GLY A 68 10.87 6.07 5.65
C GLY A 68 11.34 7.14 4.68
N ALA A 69 12.09 8.13 5.20
CA ALA A 69 12.59 9.25 4.40
C ALA A 69 13.55 8.84 3.27
N SER A 70 14.30 7.77 3.48
CA SER A 70 15.29 7.22 2.55
C SER A 70 14.85 5.89 1.93
N THR A 71 13.63 5.42 2.16
CA THR A 71 13.02 4.24 1.54
C THR A 71 11.56 4.50 1.23
N TRP A 72 11.26 4.79 -0.04
CA TRP A 72 9.92 5.17 -0.47
C TRP A 72 9.10 4.01 -1.03
N ARG A 73 9.76 2.91 -1.37
CA ARG A 73 9.17 1.65 -1.80
C ARG A 73 9.92 0.53 -1.09
N HIS A 74 9.19 -0.39 -0.47
CA HIS A 74 9.73 -1.49 0.30
C HIS A 74 9.01 -2.78 -0.04
N VAL A 75 9.74 -3.87 -0.27
CA VAL A 75 9.18 -5.20 -0.47
C VAL A 75 9.32 -5.98 0.83
N ALA A 76 8.22 -6.12 1.54
CA ALA A 76 8.14 -6.97 2.73
C ALA A 76 8.18 -8.45 2.34
N PHE A 77 8.93 -9.23 3.12
CA PHE A 77 8.97 -10.69 3.04
C PHE A 77 8.42 -11.23 4.35
N VAL A 78 7.29 -11.91 4.27
CA VAL A 78 6.63 -12.47 5.46
C VAL A 78 6.66 -13.98 5.38
N GLU A 79 7.28 -14.60 6.37
CA GLU A 79 7.28 -16.04 6.58
C GLU A 79 6.09 -16.41 7.48
N LYS A 80 5.13 -17.14 6.95
CA LYS A 80 4.00 -17.65 7.72
C LYS A 80 4.00 -19.17 7.70
N PRO A 81 4.08 -19.84 8.87
CA PRO A 81 3.89 -21.28 8.93
C PRO A 81 2.51 -21.64 8.37
N TYR A 82 2.42 -22.72 7.59
CA TYR A 82 1.10 -23.26 7.28
C TYR A 82 0.45 -23.66 8.61
N GLU A 83 -0.65 -23.01 8.95
CA GLU A 83 -1.51 -23.59 9.99
C GLU A 83 -1.96 -24.95 9.48
N THR A 84 -1.67 -26.00 10.22
CA THR A 84 -2.23 -27.32 9.97
C THR A 84 -3.73 -27.25 10.21
N VAL A 85 -4.47 -26.70 9.27
CA VAL A 85 -5.88 -27.01 9.13
C VAL A 85 -5.89 -28.52 8.86
N ALA A 86 -6.56 -29.29 9.71
CA ALA A 86 -6.72 -30.72 9.52
C ALA A 86 -7.19 -30.96 8.09
N ALA A 87 -6.24 -31.30 7.23
CA ALA A 87 -6.42 -31.29 5.80
C ALA A 87 -7.39 -32.39 5.40
N GLN A 88 -8.46 -32.01 4.73
CA GLN A 88 -8.99 -32.89 3.69
C GLN A 88 -7.87 -33.06 2.64
N PRO A 89 -7.50 -34.30 2.31
CA PRO A 89 -6.47 -34.54 1.31
C PRO A 89 -6.88 -33.87 -0.02
N PRO A 90 -5.95 -33.20 -0.70
CA PRO A 90 -6.23 -32.64 -2.00
C PRO A 90 -6.77 -33.75 -2.90
N GLN A 91 -7.93 -33.51 -3.50
CA GLN A 91 -8.38 -34.35 -4.60
C GLN A 91 -7.41 -34.05 -5.77
N GLU A 92 -6.53 -34.98 -6.07
CA GLU A 92 -5.65 -34.91 -7.23
C GLU A 92 -6.51 -34.72 -8.49
N PRO A 93 -6.27 -33.65 -9.28
CA PRO A 93 -6.84 -33.62 -10.61
C PRO A 93 -6.29 -34.80 -11.41
N PRO A 94 -7.09 -35.46 -12.25
CA PRO A 94 -6.62 -36.59 -13.03
C PRO A 94 -5.43 -36.15 -13.89
N HIS A 95 -4.26 -36.70 -13.62
CA HIS A 95 -3.07 -36.47 -14.44
C HIS A 95 -3.35 -36.87 -15.89
N PRO A 96 -3.13 -35.98 -16.87
CA PRO A 96 -3.10 -36.42 -18.25
C PRO A 96 -1.96 -37.44 -18.39
N THR A 97 -2.29 -38.64 -18.78
CA THR A 97 -1.30 -39.67 -19.13
C THR A 97 -0.32 -39.08 -20.14
N THR A 98 0.92 -38.79 -19.72
CA THR A 98 1.99 -38.41 -20.62
C THR A 98 2.24 -39.55 -21.58
N THR A 99 1.88 -39.37 -22.85
CA THR A 99 2.26 -40.27 -23.91
C THR A 99 3.77 -40.13 -24.09
N ASP A 100 4.50 -41.18 -23.79
CA ASP A 100 5.94 -41.27 -24.01
C ASP A 100 6.18 -41.08 -25.54
N LEU A 101 6.75 -39.95 -25.91
CA LEU A 101 7.04 -39.61 -27.34
C LEU A 101 8.38 -40.16 -27.80
N GLY A 102 9.04 -41.07 -27.07
CA GLY A 102 10.16 -41.87 -27.56
C GLY A 102 11.29 -41.07 -28.21
N LEU A 103 11.58 -39.86 -27.76
CA LEU A 103 12.70 -39.09 -28.28
C LEU A 103 14.00 -39.57 -27.62
N PRO A 104 15.02 -39.99 -28.42
CA PRO A 104 16.30 -40.42 -27.90
C PRO A 104 16.99 -39.23 -27.18
N GLY A 105 17.49 -39.48 -25.97
CA GLY A 105 18.17 -38.48 -25.13
C GLY A 105 19.33 -37.80 -25.85
N MET A 106 19.22 -36.53 -26.17
CA MET A 106 20.29 -35.69 -26.69
C MET A 106 20.98 -34.95 -25.53
N GLY A 107 21.72 -35.70 -24.71
CA GLY A 107 22.69 -35.13 -23.77
C GLY A 107 24.12 -35.41 -24.24
N PRO A 108 25.11 -34.57 -23.90
CA PRO A 108 26.51 -34.85 -24.19
C PRO A 108 26.95 -36.16 -23.52
N PRO A 109 27.87 -36.94 -24.14
CA PRO A 109 28.29 -38.22 -23.57
C PRO A 109 28.92 -38.04 -22.22
N GLY A 110 28.38 -38.73 -21.20
CA GLY A 110 28.89 -38.69 -19.83
C GLY A 110 27.99 -37.98 -18.77
N TRP A 111 26.78 -37.55 -19.18
CA TRP A 111 25.81 -37.02 -18.20
C TRP A 111 24.91 -38.15 -17.68
N ASP A 112 25.43 -38.85 -16.69
CA ASP A 112 24.62 -39.83 -15.94
C ASP A 112 23.71 -39.05 -14.99
N THR A 113 22.39 -39.09 -15.24
CA THR A 113 21.35 -38.40 -14.47
C THR A 113 21.12 -38.96 -13.05
N HIS A 114 21.99 -39.86 -12.59
CA HIS A 114 21.84 -40.57 -11.30
C HIS A 114 22.66 -40.01 -10.12
N GLU A 115 23.50 -38.98 -10.30
CA GLU A 115 24.31 -38.42 -9.20
C GLU A 115 24.18 -36.93 -8.95
N SER A 116 23.24 -36.23 -9.54
CA SER A 116 22.87 -34.91 -9.07
C SER A 116 21.83 -35.08 -7.97
N GLY A 117 22.20 -34.91 -6.71
CA GLY A 117 21.34 -34.98 -5.55
C GLY A 117 20.32 -33.83 -5.43
N LEU A 118 19.69 -33.52 -6.57
CA LEU A 118 18.49 -32.71 -6.63
C LEU A 118 17.31 -33.66 -6.38
N PRO A 119 16.47 -33.42 -5.37
CA PRO A 119 15.28 -34.23 -5.14
C PRO A 119 14.43 -34.21 -6.42
N SER A 120 14.08 -35.41 -6.91
CA SER A 120 13.09 -35.54 -7.98
C SER A 120 11.78 -34.92 -7.52
N GLY A 121 11.03 -34.30 -8.43
CA GLY A 121 9.79 -33.58 -8.10
C GLY A 121 8.71 -34.42 -7.38
N GLU A 122 8.89 -35.72 -7.24
CA GLU A 122 8.02 -36.63 -6.48
C GLU A 122 8.25 -36.55 -4.97
N ASP A 123 9.44 -36.06 -4.51
CA ASP A 123 9.72 -35.91 -3.08
C ASP A 123 9.12 -34.63 -2.48
N GLN A 124 8.62 -33.71 -3.29
CA GLN A 124 7.96 -32.48 -2.81
C GLN A 124 6.47 -32.68 -2.44
N ALA A 125 5.86 -33.77 -2.87
CA ALA A 125 4.43 -34.04 -2.62
C ALA A 125 4.15 -34.81 -1.31
N THR A 126 5.17 -35.33 -0.60
CA THR A 126 4.98 -36.16 0.60
C THR A 126 5.53 -35.58 1.90
N ALA A 127 5.89 -34.30 1.94
CA ALA A 127 6.20 -33.58 3.18
C ALA A 127 4.92 -33.19 3.94
N SER A 128 3.99 -34.13 4.11
CA SER A 128 2.86 -34.03 5.02
C SER A 128 3.31 -34.42 6.43
N GLY A 129 3.83 -33.45 7.18
CA GLY A 129 4.16 -33.66 8.58
C GLY A 129 5.05 -32.62 9.24
N ASP A 130 5.76 -31.81 8.50
CA ASP A 130 6.57 -30.73 9.06
C ASP A 130 6.06 -29.39 8.49
N GLY A 131 5.71 -28.46 9.37
CA GLY A 131 5.00 -27.24 9.03
C GLY A 131 5.71 -26.44 7.93
N GLY A 132 5.24 -26.56 6.69
CA GLY A 132 5.76 -25.79 5.55
C GLY A 132 5.61 -24.30 5.80
N ILE A 133 6.51 -23.49 5.25
CA ILE A 133 6.46 -22.02 5.31
C ILE A 133 5.79 -21.52 4.04
N ARG A 134 4.79 -20.67 4.20
CA ARG A 134 4.21 -19.86 3.14
C ARG A 134 4.91 -18.50 3.10
N TRP A 135 5.44 -18.15 1.96
CA TRP A 135 5.98 -16.83 1.72
C TRP A 135 4.89 -15.88 1.22
N LEU A 136 4.76 -14.75 1.91
CA LEU A 136 3.93 -13.63 1.47
C LEU A 136 4.84 -12.44 1.17
N MET A 137 4.66 -11.83 0.02
CA MET A 137 5.47 -10.70 -0.41
C MET A 137 4.56 -9.54 -0.77
N SER A 138 4.88 -8.34 -0.27
CA SER A 138 4.13 -7.12 -0.58
C SER A 138 5.06 -5.97 -0.88
N SER A 139 4.85 -5.33 -2.02
CA SER A 139 5.55 -4.10 -2.35
C SER A 139 4.79 -2.92 -1.78
N ASP A 140 5.20 -2.48 -0.58
CA ASP A 140 4.58 -1.38 0.14
C ASP A 140 5.07 0.00 -0.32
N VAL A 141 4.19 1.02 -0.14
CA VAL A 141 4.40 2.40 -0.57
C VAL A 141 3.51 3.36 0.22
N CYS A 142 3.76 4.67 0.13
CA CYS A 142 2.82 5.68 0.63
C CYS A 142 1.44 5.51 -0.01
N LYS A 143 0.40 5.55 0.83
CA LYS A 143 -0.99 5.27 0.40
C LYS A 143 -1.63 6.44 -0.36
N HIS A 144 -1.07 7.65 -0.31
CA HIS A 144 -1.68 8.86 -0.91
C HIS A 144 -3.16 9.00 -0.57
N CYS A 145 -3.46 8.93 0.72
CA CYS A 145 -4.80 8.84 1.30
C CYS A 145 -5.76 9.93 0.80
N THR A 146 -7.05 9.63 0.73
CA THR A 146 -8.10 10.61 0.44
C THR A 146 -8.13 11.67 1.53
N HIS A 147 -8.24 11.28 2.80
CA HIS A 147 -8.01 12.14 3.94
C HIS A 147 -6.55 12.01 4.36
N ALA A 148 -5.73 13.01 4.03
CA ALA A 148 -4.29 12.95 4.23
C ALA A 148 -3.88 13.71 5.49
N ALA A 149 -3.85 13.04 6.65
CA ALA A 149 -3.48 13.67 7.91
C ALA A 149 -2.12 14.38 7.85
N CYS A 150 -1.15 13.82 7.14
CA CYS A 150 0.16 14.45 6.95
C CYS A 150 0.08 15.82 6.26
N LEU A 151 -0.88 15.99 5.33
CA LEU A 151 -1.15 17.26 4.66
C LEU A 151 -1.86 18.23 5.62
N ASP A 152 -2.86 17.74 6.36
CA ASP A 152 -3.70 18.56 7.25
C ASP A 152 -2.90 19.20 8.39
N VAL A 153 -1.88 18.51 8.89
CA VAL A 153 -1.06 18.98 10.02
C VAL A 153 0.16 19.81 9.60
N CYS A 154 0.42 19.98 8.29
CA CYS A 154 1.60 20.67 7.81
C CYS A 154 1.45 22.21 7.98
N PRO A 155 2.19 22.87 8.90
CA PRO A 155 2.01 24.28 9.17
C PRO A 155 2.55 25.21 8.07
N THR A 156 3.47 24.70 7.24
CA THR A 156 4.08 25.48 6.14
C THR A 156 3.41 25.28 4.81
N GLY A 157 2.48 24.31 4.68
CA GLY A 157 1.91 23.91 3.40
C GLY A 157 2.90 23.20 2.47
N SER A 158 4.00 22.69 3.02
CA SER A 158 4.99 21.89 2.27
C SER A 158 4.39 20.59 1.72
N LEU A 159 3.45 19.99 2.43
CA LEU A 159 2.64 18.89 1.90
C LEU A 159 1.43 19.49 1.15
N PHE A 160 1.24 19.08 -0.08
CA PHE A 160 0.14 19.54 -0.91
C PHE A 160 -0.40 18.41 -1.79
N ARG A 161 -1.61 18.59 -2.29
CA ARG A 161 -2.22 17.67 -3.25
C ARG A 161 -1.98 18.15 -4.66
N THR A 162 -1.56 17.25 -5.53
CA THR A 162 -1.31 17.56 -6.94
C THR A 162 -2.59 17.47 -7.78
N GLU A 163 -2.53 17.90 -9.03
CA GLU A 163 -3.59 17.76 -10.03
C GLU A 163 -3.98 16.31 -10.35
N PHE A 164 -3.12 15.35 -10.01
CA PHE A 164 -3.38 13.90 -10.11
C PHE A 164 -4.00 13.30 -8.84
N GLY A 165 -4.37 14.13 -7.86
CA GLY A 165 -4.91 13.68 -6.58
C GLY A 165 -3.88 13.05 -5.63
N THR A 166 -2.59 13.11 -5.95
CA THR A 166 -1.51 12.57 -5.11
C THR A 166 -1.06 13.57 -4.06
N VAL A 167 -0.50 13.10 -2.96
CA VAL A 167 0.05 13.98 -1.91
C VAL A 167 1.57 13.98 -2.00
N VAL A 168 2.17 15.15 -2.13
CA VAL A 168 3.61 15.33 -2.35
C VAL A 168 4.18 16.28 -1.29
N VAL A 169 5.44 16.08 -0.94
CA VAL A 169 6.23 17.04 -0.13
C VAL A 169 7.01 17.94 -1.07
N GLN A 170 6.94 19.24 -0.84
CA GLN A 170 7.84 20.21 -1.45
C GLN A 170 8.96 20.53 -0.46
N PRO A 171 10.19 20.01 -0.66
CA PRO A 171 11.26 20.13 0.32
C PRO A 171 11.67 21.57 0.62
N ASP A 172 11.62 22.47 -0.37
CA ASP A 172 12.05 23.87 -0.24
C ASP A 172 11.24 24.66 0.80
N ILE A 173 9.98 24.22 1.06
CA ILE A 173 9.07 24.87 2.00
C ILE A 173 9.07 24.12 3.35
N CYS A 174 9.59 22.88 3.40
CA CYS A 174 9.60 22.08 4.61
C CYS A 174 10.56 22.65 5.65
N ASN A 175 10.05 22.95 6.83
CA ASN A 175 10.85 23.46 7.96
C ASN A 175 11.30 22.36 8.94
N GLY A 176 11.05 21.09 8.65
CA GLY A 176 11.45 19.98 9.50
C GLY A 176 10.70 19.85 10.83
N CYS A 177 9.49 20.40 10.97
CA CYS A 177 8.75 20.37 12.25
C CYS A 177 8.34 18.96 12.71
N GLY A 178 8.29 17.97 11.79
CA GLY A 178 8.01 16.57 12.08
C GLY A 178 6.54 16.22 12.38
N TYR A 179 5.59 17.16 12.33
CA TYR A 179 4.19 16.87 12.68
C TYR A 179 3.54 15.82 11.75
N CYS A 180 3.99 15.76 10.50
CA CYS A 180 3.49 14.78 9.52
C CYS A 180 3.87 13.33 9.88
N VAL A 181 4.94 13.10 10.63
CA VAL A 181 5.41 11.76 10.99
C VAL A 181 4.40 11.04 11.90
N PRO A 182 4.08 11.53 13.10
CA PRO A 182 3.09 10.87 13.96
C PRO A 182 1.65 11.00 13.45
N ALA A 183 1.37 11.89 12.50
CA ALA A 183 0.05 12.04 11.94
C ALA A 183 -0.26 10.94 10.88
N CYS A 184 0.75 10.32 10.29
CA CYS A 184 0.58 9.30 9.29
C CYS A 184 0.11 7.98 9.92
N PRO A 185 -1.09 7.46 9.61
CA PRO A 185 -1.57 6.21 10.22
C PRO A 185 -0.78 4.98 9.72
N TYR A 186 -0.02 5.13 8.64
CA TYR A 186 0.80 4.06 8.04
C TYR A 186 2.29 4.16 8.36
N GLY A 187 2.75 5.24 9.03
CA GLY A 187 4.17 5.43 9.37
C GLY A 187 5.13 5.55 8.19
N VAL A 188 4.65 6.03 7.02
CA VAL A 188 5.43 5.99 5.76
C VAL A 188 6.13 7.31 5.38
N ILE A 189 5.97 8.35 6.17
CA ILE A 189 6.66 9.63 6.03
C ILE A 189 7.58 9.84 7.21
N ASP A 190 8.79 10.28 6.95
CA ASP A 190 9.77 10.49 8.00
C ASP A 190 10.68 11.67 7.68
N LEU A 191 11.45 12.12 8.68
CA LEU A 191 12.46 13.15 8.53
C LEU A 191 13.79 12.52 8.10
N ARG A 192 14.46 13.11 7.11
CA ARG A 192 15.79 12.69 6.73
C ARG A 192 16.82 13.24 7.73
N GLU A 193 17.68 12.40 8.25
CA GLU A 193 18.61 12.77 9.33
C GLU A 193 19.63 13.82 8.91
N ASP A 194 20.09 13.78 7.66
CA ASP A 194 21.16 14.66 7.12
C ASP A 194 20.66 16.08 6.82
N ASP A 195 19.35 16.25 6.48
CA ASP A 195 18.81 17.56 6.13
C ASP A 195 17.62 18.01 6.99
N GLY A 196 17.08 17.12 7.81
CA GLY A 196 15.99 17.39 8.77
C GLY A 196 14.60 17.62 8.15
N ARG A 197 14.44 17.49 6.83
CA ARG A 197 13.17 17.67 6.12
C ARG A 197 12.42 16.36 5.97
N ALA A 198 11.09 16.48 5.80
CA ALA A 198 10.22 15.32 5.58
C ALA A 198 10.30 14.82 4.14
N PHE A 199 10.34 13.49 3.98
CA PHE A 199 10.32 12.84 2.68
C PHE A 199 9.39 11.61 2.70
N LYS A 200 8.83 11.30 1.55
CA LYS A 200 8.03 10.12 1.28
C LYS A 200 7.85 9.94 -0.23
N CYS A 201 7.26 8.83 -0.65
CA CYS A 201 6.89 8.62 -2.06
C CYS A 201 6.09 9.79 -2.62
N THR A 202 6.47 10.25 -3.82
CA THR A 202 5.81 11.34 -4.58
C THR A 202 4.89 10.80 -5.68
N LEU A 203 4.74 9.48 -5.81
CA LEU A 203 4.12 8.80 -6.96
C LEU A 203 4.82 9.15 -8.28
N CYS A 204 6.14 9.47 -8.23
CA CYS A 204 6.93 9.97 -9.36
C CYS A 204 6.22 11.14 -10.07
N TYR A 205 5.89 12.19 -9.32
CA TYR A 205 5.12 13.33 -9.81
C TYR A 205 5.72 13.99 -11.06
N ASP A 206 7.04 14.02 -11.17
CA ASP A 206 7.76 14.46 -12.36
C ASP A 206 7.39 13.63 -13.61
N ARG A 207 7.37 12.28 -13.45
CA ARG A 207 6.97 11.36 -14.54
C ARG A 207 5.49 11.50 -14.90
N LEU A 208 4.64 11.71 -13.91
CA LEU A 208 3.21 11.92 -14.15
C LEU A 208 2.96 13.15 -15.02
N LYS A 209 3.66 14.25 -14.74
CA LYS A 209 3.56 15.47 -15.55
C LYS A 209 3.98 15.26 -17.02
N ASP A 210 4.89 14.32 -17.24
CA ASP A 210 5.35 13.95 -18.59
C ASP A 210 4.53 12.79 -19.19
N GLY A 211 3.41 12.40 -18.58
CA GLY A 211 2.55 11.32 -19.05
C GLY A 211 3.19 9.93 -18.94
N GLN A 212 4.20 9.77 -18.09
CA GLN A 212 4.94 8.52 -17.93
C GLN A 212 4.45 7.70 -16.73
N THR A 213 4.57 6.38 -16.85
CA THR A 213 4.32 5.46 -15.73
C THR A 213 5.37 5.62 -14.64
N PRO A 214 5.01 5.63 -13.34
CA PRO A 214 5.96 5.64 -12.23
C PRO A 214 7.01 4.55 -12.34
N ALA A 215 8.26 4.87 -11.96
CA ALA A 215 9.42 3.99 -12.17
C ALA A 215 9.24 2.58 -11.57
N CYS A 216 8.66 2.49 -10.37
CA CYS A 216 8.43 1.21 -9.70
C CYS A 216 7.39 0.33 -10.41
N ALA A 217 6.34 0.90 -10.99
CA ALA A 217 5.34 0.15 -11.75
C ALA A 217 5.93 -0.30 -13.10
N GLN A 218 6.68 0.58 -13.77
CA GLN A 218 7.34 0.25 -15.03
C GLN A 218 8.38 -0.88 -14.89
N ALA A 219 9.05 -0.95 -13.74
CA ALA A 219 10.08 -1.96 -13.49
C ALA A 219 9.52 -3.30 -12.98
N CYS A 220 8.21 -3.40 -12.68
CA CYS A 220 7.62 -4.60 -12.11
C CYS A 220 7.43 -5.70 -13.19
N PRO A 221 8.20 -6.81 -13.15
CA PRO A 221 8.16 -7.80 -14.22
C PRO A 221 6.87 -8.64 -14.24
N THR A 222 6.17 -8.72 -13.12
CA THR A 222 4.92 -9.49 -12.97
C THR A 222 3.68 -8.62 -13.02
N GLU A 223 3.84 -7.30 -13.23
CA GLU A 223 2.75 -6.32 -13.15
C GLU A 223 1.96 -6.40 -11.83
N SER A 224 2.63 -6.86 -10.76
CA SER A 224 2.06 -6.80 -9.39
C SER A 224 1.72 -5.36 -9.02
N ILE A 225 2.53 -4.39 -9.45
CA ILE A 225 2.27 -2.96 -9.26
C ILE A 225 1.65 -2.42 -10.55
N GLN A 226 0.36 -2.13 -10.51
CA GLN A 226 -0.38 -1.52 -11.61
C GLN A 226 -0.61 -0.05 -11.33
N PHE A 227 -0.40 0.79 -12.33
CA PHE A 227 -0.61 2.23 -12.27
C PHE A 227 -1.73 2.64 -13.22
N GLY A 228 -2.57 3.58 -12.81
CA GLY A 228 -3.66 4.09 -13.62
C GLY A 228 -4.65 4.94 -12.82
N GLU A 229 -5.80 5.20 -13.40
CA GLU A 229 -6.91 5.84 -12.71
C GLU A 229 -7.42 4.98 -11.56
N VAL A 230 -7.57 5.57 -10.38
CA VAL A 230 -7.96 4.85 -9.15
C VAL A 230 -9.32 4.15 -9.30
N GLY A 231 -10.27 4.77 -10.02
CA GLY A 231 -11.58 4.16 -10.28
C GLY A 231 -11.49 2.87 -11.09
N GLU A 232 -10.74 2.89 -12.19
CA GLU A 232 -10.49 1.72 -13.03
C GLU A 232 -9.69 0.63 -12.30
N LEU A 233 -8.68 1.04 -11.55
CA LEU A 233 -7.87 0.11 -10.76
C LEU A 233 -8.70 -0.59 -9.68
N ARG A 234 -9.63 0.10 -9.01
CA ARG A 234 -10.53 -0.51 -8.03
C ARG A 234 -11.44 -1.55 -8.66
N GLU A 235 -11.99 -1.28 -9.84
CA GLU A 235 -12.82 -2.26 -10.53
C GLU A 235 -12.00 -3.49 -10.95
N ARG A 236 -10.81 -3.28 -11.51
CA ARG A 236 -9.87 -4.38 -11.84
C ARG A 236 -9.52 -5.22 -10.62
N ALA A 237 -9.27 -4.58 -9.49
CA ALA A 237 -8.94 -5.26 -8.25
C ALA A 237 -10.12 -6.11 -7.72
N ARG A 238 -11.37 -5.61 -7.81
CA ARG A 238 -12.56 -6.38 -7.42
C ARG A 238 -12.72 -7.63 -8.29
N LEU A 239 -12.55 -7.48 -9.62
CA LEU A 239 -12.59 -8.63 -10.53
C LEU A 239 -11.50 -9.64 -10.22
N ARG A 240 -10.29 -9.16 -9.86
CA ARG A 240 -9.18 -10.03 -9.48
C ARG A 240 -9.45 -10.82 -8.19
N VAL A 241 -10.04 -10.20 -7.18
CA VAL A 241 -10.46 -10.89 -5.95
C VAL A 241 -11.49 -11.96 -6.28
N ALA A 242 -12.51 -11.64 -7.08
CA ALA A 242 -13.52 -12.61 -7.49
C ALA A 242 -12.90 -13.81 -8.23
N GLU A 243 -11.96 -13.56 -9.16
CA GLU A 243 -11.21 -14.62 -9.84
C GLU A 243 -10.44 -15.52 -8.87
N LEU A 244 -9.81 -14.94 -7.85
CA LEU A 244 -9.08 -15.71 -6.83
C LEU A 244 -10.02 -16.55 -5.96
N HIS A 245 -11.18 -16.00 -5.57
CA HIS A 245 -12.20 -16.75 -4.84
C HIS A 245 -12.73 -17.92 -5.68
N ASP A 246 -13.00 -17.71 -6.96
CA ASP A 246 -13.43 -18.79 -7.89
C ASP A 246 -12.37 -19.91 -8.02
N LYS A 247 -11.10 -19.58 -7.78
CA LYS A 247 -9.98 -20.53 -7.73
C LYS A 247 -9.76 -21.15 -6.34
N GLY A 248 -10.62 -20.85 -5.37
CA GLY A 248 -10.52 -21.37 -4.00
C GLY A 248 -9.53 -20.62 -3.10
N VAL A 249 -9.13 -19.40 -3.44
CA VAL A 249 -8.29 -18.54 -2.61
C VAL A 249 -9.19 -17.56 -1.83
N ASP A 250 -9.98 -18.08 -0.91
CA ASP A 250 -11.01 -17.32 -0.16
C ASP A 250 -10.44 -16.22 0.75
N VAL A 251 -9.15 -16.31 1.08
CA VAL A 251 -8.46 -15.32 1.92
C VAL A 251 -8.13 -14.03 1.18
N ALA A 252 -8.24 -14.01 -0.16
CA ALA A 252 -7.95 -12.83 -0.97
C ALA A 252 -8.91 -11.68 -0.64
N ARG A 253 -8.35 -10.51 -0.33
CA ARG A 253 -9.11 -9.32 0.07
C ARG A 253 -8.48 -8.03 -0.43
N LEU A 254 -9.28 -6.98 -0.53
CA LEU A 254 -8.77 -5.63 -0.80
C LEU A 254 -8.50 -4.89 0.51
N TYR A 255 -7.44 -4.12 0.52
CA TYR A 255 -7.05 -3.23 1.61
C TYR A 255 -6.82 -1.82 1.09
N GLY A 256 -7.43 -0.80 1.72
CA GLY A 256 -7.33 0.60 1.34
C GLY A 256 -8.17 1.01 0.11
N ALA A 257 -8.98 0.08 -0.45
CA ALA A 257 -9.83 0.38 -1.59
C ALA A 257 -11.20 0.97 -1.19
N ASP A 258 -11.62 0.81 0.07
CA ASP A 258 -12.93 1.22 0.56
C ASP A 258 -12.96 2.75 0.81
N PRO A 259 -13.85 3.51 0.14
CA PRO A 259 -13.99 4.94 0.39
C PRO A 259 -14.61 5.27 1.75
N ASP A 260 -15.19 4.29 2.43
CA ASP A 260 -15.83 4.47 3.74
C ASP A 260 -14.91 4.10 4.92
N ASP A 261 -13.69 3.63 4.66
CA ASP A 261 -12.68 3.36 5.68
C ASP A 261 -12.24 4.64 6.44
N GLY A 262 -11.42 4.49 7.49
CA GLY A 262 -10.97 5.60 8.34
C GLY A 262 -10.12 6.66 7.64
N VAL A 263 -9.61 6.39 6.43
CA VAL A 263 -8.81 7.30 5.60
C VAL A 263 -9.54 7.78 4.34
N GLY A 264 -10.76 7.28 4.06
CA GLY A 264 -11.57 7.62 2.90
C GLY A 264 -11.12 6.92 1.61
N GLY A 265 -10.47 5.79 1.76
CA GLY A 265 -9.82 5.03 0.68
C GLY A 265 -8.49 5.62 0.24
N ASP A 266 -7.62 4.77 -0.23
CA ASP A 266 -6.27 5.09 -0.62
C ASP A 266 -6.10 5.32 -2.13
N GLY A 267 -5.12 6.13 -2.50
CA GLY A 267 -4.61 6.24 -3.86
C GLY A 267 -3.63 5.12 -4.22
N ALA A 268 -3.10 4.41 -3.20
CA ALA A 268 -2.34 3.19 -3.40
C ALA A 268 -2.91 2.11 -2.47
N PHE A 269 -3.55 1.11 -3.04
CA PHE A 269 -4.28 0.07 -2.35
C PHE A 269 -3.81 -1.33 -2.80
N PHE A 270 -4.20 -2.37 -2.05
CA PHE A 270 -3.62 -3.69 -2.16
C PHE A 270 -4.68 -4.78 -2.29
N LEU A 271 -4.33 -5.85 -3.01
CA LEU A 271 -4.92 -7.17 -2.85
C LEU A 271 -3.98 -7.96 -1.96
N LEU A 272 -4.47 -8.41 -0.81
CA LEU A 272 -3.74 -9.18 0.18
C LEU A 272 -4.23 -10.63 0.19
N LEU A 273 -3.33 -11.55 0.55
CA LEU A 273 -3.62 -12.99 0.71
C LEU A 273 -3.66 -13.42 2.17
N ASP A 274 -3.72 -12.46 3.09
CA ASP A 274 -3.85 -12.68 4.53
C ASP A 274 -4.38 -11.40 5.20
N GLU A 275 -4.49 -11.38 6.53
CA GLU A 275 -4.87 -10.20 7.29
C GLU A 275 -3.83 -9.07 7.11
N PRO A 276 -4.25 -7.79 7.12
CA PRO A 276 -3.37 -6.64 6.95
C PRO A 276 -2.19 -6.64 7.92
N GLU A 277 -2.41 -7.05 9.19
CA GLU A 277 -1.41 -7.07 10.24
C GLU A 277 -0.25 -8.02 9.93
N VAL A 278 -0.52 -9.09 9.18
CA VAL A 278 0.51 -10.03 8.72
C VAL A 278 1.53 -9.36 7.81
N TYR A 279 1.09 -8.35 7.07
CA TYR A 279 1.94 -7.51 6.22
C TYR A 279 2.48 -6.26 6.92
N GLY A 280 2.24 -6.12 8.23
CA GLY A 280 2.63 -4.92 8.99
C GLY A 280 1.75 -3.69 8.71
N LEU A 281 0.58 -3.89 8.08
CA LEU A 281 -0.37 -2.82 7.80
C LEU A 281 -1.37 -2.67 8.97
N PRO A 282 -1.76 -1.45 9.36
CA PRO A 282 -2.79 -1.26 10.38
C PRO A 282 -4.13 -1.78 9.87
N PRO A 283 -4.90 -2.57 10.66
CA PRO A 283 -6.17 -3.13 10.21
C PRO A 283 -7.23 -2.04 9.97
N ASP A 284 -7.26 -1.03 10.83
CA ASP A 284 -8.23 0.07 10.77
C ASP A 284 -7.49 1.42 10.82
N PRO A 285 -6.89 1.87 9.71
CA PRO A 285 -6.21 3.15 9.68
C PRO A 285 -7.21 4.30 9.84
N VAL A 286 -6.96 5.20 10.80
CA VAL A 286 -7.84 6.33 11.08
C VAL A 286 -7.08 7.65 10.94
N VAL A 287 -7.66 8.58 10.19
CA VAL A 287 -7.20 9.96 10.12
C VAL A 287 -8.01 10.80 11.11
N THR A 288 -7.36 11.22 12.19
CA THR A 288 -8.02 11.97 13.27
C THR A 288 -8.51 13.36 12.85
N THR A 289 -7.98 13.91 11.77
CA THR A 289 -8.39 15.20 11.20
C THR A 289 -9.60 15.11 10.28
N ARG A 290 -10.00 13.90 9.85
CA ARG A 290 -11.10 13.67 8.90
C ARG A 290 -12.41 14.36 9.31
N ASP A 291 -12.78 14.25 10.58
CA ASP A 291 -14.08 14.68 11.09
C ASP A 291 -14.06 16.07 11.76
N LEU A 292 -12.94 16.80 11.66
CA LEU A 292 -12.80 18.12 12.30
C LEU A 292 -13.93 19.09 11.94
N GLY A 293 -14.35 19.12 10.69
CA GLY A 293 -15.48 19.96 10.25
C GLY A 293 -16.79 19.62 10.95
N SER A 294 -17.09 18.33 11.10
CA SER A 294 -18.26 17.83 11.84
C SER A 294 -18.16 18.14 13.33
N ILE A 295 -17.01 17.90 13.94
CA ILE A 295 -16.73 18.20 15.35
C ILE A 295 -16.99 19.68 15.64
N TRP A 296 -16.45 20.59 14.83
CA TRP A 296 -16.63 22.04 15.00
C TRP A 296 -18.10 22.47 14.86
N LYS A 297 -18.90 21.83 13.99
CA LYS A 297 -20.36 22.07 13.93
C LYS A 297 -21.04 21.75 15.24
N HIS A 298 -20.78 20.57 15.79
CA HIS A 298 -21.40 20.12 17.03
C HIS A 298 -20.95 21.01 18.21
N VAL A 299 -19.69 21.40 18.26
CA VAL A 299 -19.18 22.36 19.25
C VAL A 299 -19.86 23.72 19.12
N GLY A 300 -20.02 24.23 17.90
CA GLY A 300 -20.72 25.48 17.62
C GLY A 300 -22.19 25.42 18.03
N ALA A 301 -22.88 24.32 17.71
CA ALA A 301 -24.28 24.11 18.13
C ALA A 301 -24.42 24.05 19.66
N ALA A 302 -23.54 23.31 20.33
CA ALA A 302 -23.52 23.21 21.79
C ALA A 302 -23.27 24.57 22.46
N ALA A 303 -22.29 25.31 21.96
CA ALA A 303 -21.96 26.65 22.44
C ALA A 303 -23.16 27.61 22.27
N SER A 304 -23.82 27.56 21.10
CA SER A 304 -25.03 28.36 20.82
C SER A 304 -26.18 28.03 21.77
N ALA A 305 -26.41 26.75 22.05
CA ALA A 305 -27.40 26.29 23.00
C ALA A 305 -27.11 26.79 24.42
N LEU A 306 -25.86 26.71 24.87
CA LEU A 306 -25.42 27.23 26.16
C LEU A 306 -25.64 28.75 26.29
N VAL A 307 -25.30 29.52 25.25
CA VAL A 307 -25.56 30.96 25.20
C VAL A 307 -27.05 31.24 25.28
N ALA A 308 -27.88 30.52 24.54
CA ALA A 308 -29.34 30.68 24.57
C ALA A 308 -29.93 30.40 25.96
N VAL A 309 -29.49 29.33 26.63
CA VAL A 309 -29.90 29.02 28.00
C VAL A 309 -29.45 30.12 28.96
N GLY A 310 -28.21 30.62 28.86
CA GLY A 310 -27.70 31.72 29.67
C GLY A 310 -28.53 32.99 29.49
N VAL A 311 -28.84 33.38 28.27
CA VAL A 311 -29.67 34.55 27.95
C VAL A 311 -31.08 34.37 28.50
N ALA A 312 -31.70 33.22 28.27
CA ALA A 312 -33.06 32.93 28.79
C ALA A 312 -33.12 33.00 30.35
N SER A 313 -32.11 32.43 31.02
CA SER A 313 -31.96 32.48 32.48
C SER A 313 -31.80 33.90 32.99
N PHE A 314 -31.05 34.74 32.28
CA PHE A 314 -30.82 36.15 32.65
C PHE A 314 -32.10 36.99 32.43
N LEU A 315 -32.81 36.77 31.32
CA LEU A 315 -34.05 37.46 31.04
C LEU A 315 -35.21 37.00 31.95
N GLY A 316 -35.27 35.70 32.29
CA GLY A 316 -36.24 35.16 33.21
C GLY A 316 -36.10 35.66 34.66
N ARG A 317 -34.90 36.05 35.06
CA ARG A 317 -34.62 36.60 36.41
C ARG A 317 -35.07 38.05 36.60
N ARG A 318 -35.46 38.72 35.50
CA ARG A 318 -35.94 40.11 35.52
C ARG A 318 -37.48 40.22 35.63
N ARG A 319 -38.18 39.09 35.81
CA ARG A 319 -39.58 39.02 36.16
C ARG A 319 -39.71 38.53 37.61
#